data_5f3b0ff0d113dfb066cc117c35a158c4
#
_entry.id   5f3b0ff0d113dfb066cc117c35a158c4
#
_cell.length_a   1.000
_cell.length_b   1.000
_cell.length_c   1.000
_cell.angle_alpha   90.00
_cell.angle_beta   90.00
_cell.angle_gamma   90.00
#
_symmetry.space_group_name_H-M   'P 1'
#
loop_
_entity.id
_entity.type
_entity.pdbx_description
1 polymer ?
#
loop_
_entity_poly.entity_id
_entity_poly.type
_entity_poly.pdbx_seq_one_letter_code
_entity_poly.pdbx_strand_id
1 'polypeptide(L)'
;MLLGQSQSHIKMDSISSSFDEQNPVLTPDGKRMYFVRSGHPRNEGGVIDRGDIWYSDKTETGWSVAKHGGPTINHTGLNGIVGFSADGERIYLLNYKDSAGNLHKGIAMAEWVRDHWSVPQPVDIRYFENFSEYISGSISPDEKVMILSYKSYDTFGNEDLYVTFKESNGSWTPPENLGVDVNTLGEEWAPYLAPDLKTLYFSSNGFGGQGGRDIFVSQRKDNTWRDWTEPVNLGSEVNTAGVELGYAIPKLGELAYFSSTQNSEGFGDIFGFPLNKTEKVLQEIVSETETPISQPTIPKEPVKPVVVMTMQVLDIRNDQPINGMVKLNFGEKEVEVNTADLDSPDKKFLVTIEEGIEVNVEIEAEGFLKYKETFMASATPSQGVVEAKGVEGFRLTPREVGTKIQIPNVLFNEGTSSFADAKTTATQLAVLIELMKNNPDLEIRLEGHTDNRGNPKLLKELSLDRVNAVKDYLVEKGISGKRIETVGYGGEKPVGQNSIDSGREKNRRVEFVIIK
;
A
#
# COMPACT_ATOMS: atom_id res chain seq x y z
N MET A 1 2.39 44.82 -24.77
CA MET A 1 0.98 44.49 -24.58
C MET A 1 0.98 43.05 -24.11
N LEU A 2 0.89 42.83 -22.81
CA LEU A 2 0.64 41.51 -22.24
C LEU A 2 -0.83 41.21 -22.52
N LEU A 3 -1.07 40.27 -23.42
CA LEU A 3 -2.39 39.68 -23.61
C LEU A 3 -2.70 38.94 -22.28
N GLY A 4 -3.66 39.48 -21.53
CA GLY A 4 -4.19 38.79 -20.34
C GLY A 4 -4.73 37.45 -20.81
N GLN A 5 -4.11 36.37 -20.32
CA GLN A 5 -4.73 35.06 -20.32
C GLN A 5 -6.03 35.19 -19.52
N SER A 6 -7.17 34.98 -20.17
CA SER A 6 -8.44 34.88 -19.46
C SER A 6 -8.33 33.68 -18.49
N GLN A 7 -8.33 33.94 -17.20
CA GLN A 7 -8.45 32.88 -16.21
C GLN A 7 -9.70 32.07 -16.53
N SER A 8 -9.52 30.80 -16.87
CA SER A 8 -10.63 29.89 -17.17
C SER A 8 -11.31 29.39 -15.90
N HIS A 9 -10.66 29.57 -14.73
CA HIS A 9 -11.15 29.17 -13.43
C HIS A 9 -11.97 30.26 -12.77
N ILE A 10 -13.07 29.89 -12.15
CA ILE A 10 -13.94 30.78 -11.38
C ILE A 10 -13.78 30.42 -9.91
N LYS A 11 -13.11 31.28 -9.12
CA LYS A 11 -13.01 31.09 -7.67
C LYS A 11 -14.40 31.17 -7.05
N MET A 12 -14.71 30.24 -6.15
CA MET A 12 -15.98 30.22 -5.42
C MET A 12 -15.85 31.03 -4.14
N ASP A 13 -15.87 32.38 -4.26
CA ASP A 13 -15.61 33.31 -3.14
C ASP A 13 -16.50 33.11 -1.91
N SER A 14 -17.74 32.64 -2.08
CA SER A 14 -18.64 32.36 -0.97
C SER A 14 -18.27 31.09 -0.16
N ILE A 15 -17.49 30.21 -0.76
CA ILE A 15 -17.02 28.96 -0.16
C ILE A 15 -15.58 29.11 0.31
N SER A 16 -14.73 29.69 -0.51
CA SER A 16 -13.30 29.88 -0.24
C SER A 16 -13.05 30.89 0.88
N SER A 17 -12.01 30.69 1.65
CA SER A 17 -11.67 31.52 2.80
C SER A 17 -10.14 31.69 2.94
N SER A 18 -9.65 32.18 4.05
CA SER A 18 -8.22 32.22 4.37
C SER A 18 -7.70 30.89 4.95
N PHE A 19 -8.52 29.87 4.93
CA PHE A 19 -8.20 28.51 5.37
C PHE A 19 -8.06 27.60 4.17
N ASP A 20 -7.75 26.33 4.40
CA ASP A 20 -7.47 25.36 3.34
C ASP A 20 -8.75 24.56 3.01
N GLU A 21 -9.37 24.82 1.86
CA GLU A 21 -10.54 24.15 1.35
C GLU A 21 -10.17 23.09 0.31
N GLN A 22 -10.54 21.84 0.55
CA GLN A 22 -10.14 20.70 -0.27
C GLN A 22 -11.31 19.76 -0.57
N ASN A 23 -11.16 18.98 -1.65
CA ASN A 23 -12.00 17.85 -1.99
C ASN A 23 -13.51 18.18 -2.06
N PRO A 24 -13.95 19.00 -3.01
CA PRO A 24 -15.39 19.28 -3.19
C PRO A 24 -16.13 18.02 -3.62
N VAL A 25 -17.24 17.70 -2.93
CA VAL A 25 -18.14 16.59 -3.23
C VAL A 25 -19.58 17.10 -3.27
N LEU A 26 -20.27 16.83 -4.37
CA LEU A 26 -21.64 17.30 -4.58
C LEU A 26 -22.66 16.25 -4.18
N THR A 27 -23.78 16.70 -3.61
CA THR A 27 -24.98 15.85 -3.50
C THR A 27 -25.49 15.47 -4.90
N PRO A 28 -26.15 14.30 -5.05
CA PRO A 28 -26.62 13.82 -6.36
C PRO A 28 -27.58 14.78 -7.08
N ASP A 29 -28.33 15.61 -6.35
CA ASP A 29 -29.21 16.65 -6.89
C ASP A 29 -28.47 17.96 -7.23
N GLY A 30 -27.16 18.04 -6.91
CA GLY A 30 -26.32 19.20 -7.16
C GLY A 30 -26.65 20.44 -6.34
N LYS A 31 -27.50 20.32 -5.29
CA LYS A 31 -27.96 21.46 -4.50
C LYS A 31 -27.08 21.77 -3.29
N ARG A 32 -26.22 20.85 -2.90
CA ARG A 32 -25.26 21.06 -1.81
C ARG A 32 -23.89 20.56 -2.21
N MET A 33 -22.86 21.33 -1.89
CA MET A 33 -21.46 20.96 -2.00
C MET A 33 -20.90 20.77 -0.60
N TYR A 34 -20.30 19.63 -0.35
CA TYR A 34 -19.49 19.38 0.83
C TYR A 34 -18.01 19.47 0.44
N PHE A 35 -17.16 19.83 1.39
CA PHE A 35 -15.71 19.92 1.22
C PHE A 35 -15.04 19.84 2.58
N VAL A 36 -13.75 19.61 2.60
CA VAL A 36 -12.93 19.60 3.81
C VAL A 36 -12.33 20.99 4.01
N ARG A 37 -12.38 21.52 5.22
CA ARG A 37 -11.70 22.77 5.60
C ARG A 37 -10.76 22.52 6.77
N SER A 38 -9.45 22.77 6.56
CA SER A 38 -8.41 22.60 7.58
C SER A 38 -8.12 23.90 8.33
N GLY A 39 -7.65 23.78 9.56
CA GLY A 39 -7.15 24.92 10.33
C GLY A 39 -8.17 25.95 10.80
N HIS A 40 -9.46 25.73 10.59
CA HIS A 40 -10.50 26.71 10.96
C HIS A 40 -10.84 26.64 12.46
N PRO A 41 -11.01 27.81 13.17
CA PRO A 41 -11.29 27.83 14.60
C PRO A 41 -12.58 27.13 15.05
N ARG A 42 -13.53 26.88 14.13
CA ARG A 42 -14.78 26.17 14.38
C ARG A 42 -14.70 24.67 14.14
N ASN A 43 -13.57 24.16 13.67
CA ASN A 43 -13.37 22.72 13.55
C ASN A 43 -13.36 22.08 14.94
N GLU A 44 -13.69 20.79 15.03
CA GLU A 44 -13.75 20.02 16.29
C GLU A 44 -12.43 20.04 17.06
N GLY A 45 -11.28 20.08 16.35
CA GLY A 45 -9.94 20.26 16.89
C GLY A 45 -9.42 21.71 16.87
N GLY A 46 -10.22 22.68 16.42
CA GLY A 46 -9.84 24.08 16.29
C GLY A 46 -8.78 24.33 15.22
N VAL A 47 -7.91 25.33 15.42
CA VAL A 47 -6.92 25.76 14.40
C VAL A 47 -5.81 24.75 14.10
N ILE A 48 -5.66 23.71 14.91
CA ILE A 48 -4.70 22.61 14.67
C ILE A 48 -5.34 21.42 14.01
N ASP A 49 -6.64 21.48 13.73
CA ASP A 49 -7.40 20.40 13.11
C ASP A 49 -7.00 20.21 11.64
N ARG A 50 -6.83 18.96 11.24
CA ARG A 50 -6.36 18.57 9.90
C ARG A 50 -7.46 18.66 8.84
N GLY A 51 -8.73 18.84 9.25
CA GLY A 51 -9.84 19.10 8.36
C GLY A 51 -11.17 18.54 8.84
N ASP A 52 -12.16 19.43 8.92
CA ASP A 52 -13.57 19.09 9.14
C ASP A 52 -14.36 19.20 7.85
N ILE A 53 -15.46 18.47 7.79
CA ILE A 53 -16.43 18.51 6.71
C ILE A 53 -17.30 19.76 6.89
N TRP A 54 -17.27 20.61 5.88
CA TRP A 54 -18.10 21.80 5.73
C TRP A 54 -19.02 21.63 4.53
N TYR A 55 -20.06 22.44 4.41
CA TYR A 55 -20.95 22.44 3.27
C TYR A 55 -21.44 23.83 2.90
N SER A 56 -21.86 23.97 1.63
CA SER A 56 -22.53 25.16 1.11
C SER A 56 -23.75 24.73 0.26
N ASP A 57 -24.83 25.48 0.38
CA ASP A 57 -26.07 25.22 -0.36
C ASP A 57 -26.07 26.05 -1.66
N LYS A 58 -26.55 25.45 -2.76
CA LYS A 58 -26.73 26.12 -4.04
C LYS A 58 -27.80 27.21 -3.92
N THR A 59 -27.52 28.39 -4.46
CA THR A 59 -28.44 29.53 -4.52
C THR A 59 -28.71 29.90 -5.98
N GLU A 60 -29.63 30.83 -6.22
CA GLU A 60 -29.89 31.33 -7.56
C GLU A 60 -28.68 32.02 -8.22
N THR A 61 -27.80 32.61 -7.40
CA THR A 61 -26.63 33.38 -7.84
C THR A 61 -25.28 32.68 -7.63
N GLY A 62 -25.28 31.43 -7.17
CA GLY A 62 -24.02 30.70 -6.88
C GLY A 62 -24.15 29.79 -5.64
N TRP A 63 -23.28 29.97 -4.67
CA TRP A 63 -23.21 29.16 -3.45
C TRP A 63 -23.39 30.04 -2.20
N SER A 64 -24.02 29.50 -1.16
CA SER A 64 -24.15 30.17 0.13
C SER A 64 -22.79 30.25 0.86
N VAL A 65 -22.72 31.10 1.89
CA VAL A 65 -21.59 31.04 2.84
C VAL A 65 -21.52 29.65 3.46
N ALA A 66 -20.29 29.13 3.56
CA ALA A 66 -20.02 27.79 4.08
C ALA A 66 -20.45 27.63 5.54
N LYS A 67 -20.99 26.46 5.85
CA LYS A 67 -21.44 26.04 7.18
C LYS A 67 -20.70 24.80 7.62
N HIS A 68 -20.38 24.70 8.91
CA HIS A 68 -19.76 23.51 9.49
C HIS A 68 -20.75 22.33 9.50
N GLY A 69 -20.29 21.13 9.15
CA GLY A 69 -21.13 19.93 9.05
C GLY A 69 -21.64 19.36 10.38
N GLY A 70 -21.13 19.89 11.49
CA GLY A 70 -21.53 19.47 12.85
C GLY A 70 -20.72 18.28 13.39
N PRO A 71 -20.84 18.02 14.70
CA PRO A 71 -20.00 17.03 15.40
C PRO A 71 -20.39 15.57 15.14
N THR A 72 -21.50 15.32 14.43
CA THR A 72 -21.91 13.95 14.11
C THR A 72 -21.04 13.33 13.03
N ILE A 73 -20.68 14.12 12.02
CA ILE A 73 -19.83 13.67 10.89
C ILE A 73 -18.39 14.20 10.97
N ASN A 74 -18.08 14.94 12.02
CA ASN A 74 -16.74 15.50 12.28
C ASN A 74 -16.20 15.03 13.63
N HIS A 75 -14.90 14.96 13.72
CA HIS A 75 -14.13 14.68 14.93
C HIS A 75 -12.75 15.34 14.84
N THR A 76 -12.02 15.37 15.94
CA THR A 76 -10.63 15.86 15.93
C THR A 76 -9.75 14.98 15.01
N GLY A 77 -9.13 15.57 14.00
CA GLY A 77 -8.27 14.89 13.05
C GLY A 77 -8.72 15.05 11.60
N LEU A 78 -8.37 14.09 10.75
CA LEU A 78 -8.70 14.13 9.33
C LEU A 78 -10.09 13.54 9.10
N ASN A 79 -11.04 14.36 8.67
CA ASN A 79 -12.36 13.96 8.21
C ASN A 79 -12.44 14.12 6.69
N GLY A 80 -13.32 13.37 6.03
CA GLY A 80 -13.53 13.48 4.59
C GLY A 80 -14.78 12.75 4.12
N ILE A 81 -15.08 12.90 2.83
CA ILE A 81 -16.26 12.33 2.21
C ILE A 81 -15.83 11.49 1.02
N VAL A 82 -16.36 10.27 0.95
CA VAL A 82 -16.22 9.37 -0.21
C VAL A 82 -17.30 9.65 -1.26
N GLY A 83 -18.50 10.01 -0.82
CA GLY A 83 -19.63 10.34 -1.69
C GLY A 83 -20.99 10.01 -1.08
N PHE A 84 -21.99 9.89 -1.95
CA PHE A 84 -23.40 9.72 -1.58
C PHE A 84 -24.04 8.56 -2.33
N SER A 85 -25.12 7.99 -1.74
CA SER A 85 -26.08 7.18 -2.48
C SER A 85 -26.82 8.02 -3.53
N ALA A 86 -27.42 7.40 -4.55
CA ALA A 86 -28.11 8.09 -5.65
C ALA A 86 -29.27 9.01 -5.22
N ASP A 87 -29.93 8.68 -4.11
CA ASP A 87 -30.99 9.47 -3.49
C ASP A 87 -30.47 10.59 -2.57
N GLY A 88 -29.16 10.57 -2.21
CA GLY A 88 -28.54 11.51 -1.31
C GLY A 88 -28.86 11.25 0.17
N GLU A 89 -29.54 10.16 0.49
CA GLU A 89 -29.96 9.84 1.86
C GLU A 89 -28.86 9.13 2.67
N ARG A 90 -27.79 8.63 2.02
CA ARG A 90 -26.60 8.08 2.67
C ARG A 90 -25.36 8.84 2.25
N ILE A 91 -24.50 9.13 3.23
CA ILE A 91 -23.17 9.70 3.05
C ILE A 91 -22.12 8.69 3.47
N TYR A 92 -21.07 8.54 2.68
CA TYR A 92 -19.90 7.72 2.99
C TYR A 92 -18.76 8.62 3.42
N LEU A 93 -18.19 8.32 4.60
CA LEU A 93 -17.24 9.16 5.32
C LEU A 93 -15.90 8.46 5.45
N LEU A 94 -14.84 9.26 5.44
CA LEU A 94 -13.46 8.86 5.74
C LEU A 94 -13.18 9.15 7.21
N ASN A 95 -12.74 8.16 7.94
CA ASN A 95 -12.58 8.18 9.38
C ASN A 95 -13.88 8.59 10.08
N TYR A 96 -14.09 8.15 11.28
CA TYR A 96 -15.36 8.42 11.96
C TYR A 96 -15.25 8.25 13.47
N LYS A 97 -16.26 8.78 14.16
CA LYS A 97 -16.46 8.60 15.60
C LYS A 97 -17.70 7.74 15.81
N ASP A 98 -17.57 6.67 16.59
CA ASP A 98 -18.69 5.80 16.95
C ASP A 98 -19.61 6.42 18.00
N SER A 99 -20.70 5.73 18.34
CA SER A 99 -21.66 6.17 19.36
C SER A 99 -21.07 6.27 20.77
N ALA A 100 -19.96 5.61 21.05
CA ALA A 100 -19.23 5.69 22.32
C ALA A 100 -18.19 6.84 22.34
N GLY A 101 -17.97 7.50 21.21
CA GLY A 101 -17.03 8.59 21.05
C GLY A 101 -15.62 8.13 20.66
N ASN A 102 -15.40 6.84 20.34
CA ASN A 102 -14.10 6.35 19.89
C ASN A 102 -13.87 6.73 18.43
N LEU A 103 -12.63 7.11 18.13
CA LEU A 103 -12.18 7.46 16.78
C LEU A 103 -11.71 6.20 16.05
N HIS A 104 -12.14 6.05 14.81
CA HIS A 104 -11.80 4.93 13.95
C HIS A 104 -11.24 5.43 12.62
N LYS A 105 -10.19 4.77 12.14
CA LYS A 105 -9.72 4.93 10.75
C LYS A 105 -10.52 3.99 9.85
N GLY A 106 -10.82 4.42 8.63
CA GLY A 106 -11.52 3.63 7.64
C GLY A 106 -12.76 4.33 7.09
N ILE A 107 -13.67 3.54 6.54
CA ILE A 107 -14.89 4.03 5.89
C ILE A 107 -16.09 3.78 6.80
N ALA A 108 -16.96 4.78 6.90
CA ALA A 108 -18.25 4.64 7.57
C ALA A 108 -19.37 5.22 6.70
N MET A 109 -20.59 4.84 7.00
CA MET A 109 -21.80 5.34 6.35
C MET A 109 -22.73 5.94 7.40
N ALA A 110 -23.32 7.09 7.09
CA ALA A 110 -24.40 7.70 7.88
C ALA A 110 -25.62 7.95 7.01
N GLU A 111 -26.81 7.86 7.62
CA GLU A 111 -28.09 8.09 6.97
C GLU A 111 -28.65 9.47 7.34
N TRP A 112 -29.34 10.11 6.39
CA TRP A 112 -30.03 11.37 6.62
C TRP A 112 -31.39 11.11 7.31
N VAL A 113 -31.49 11.51 8.55
CA VAL A 113 -32.67 11.24 9.37
C VAL A 113 -33.18 12.55 10.01
N ARG A 114 -34.37 13.00 9.65
CA ARG A 114 -35.02 14.18 10.29
C ARG A 114 -34.10 15.40 10.39
N ASP A 115 -33.53 15.84 9.26
CA ASP A 115 -32.69 17.03 9.12
C ASP A 115 -31.26 16.94 9.69
N HIS A 116 -30.74 15.74 9.99
CA HIS A 116 -29.37 15.54 10.42
C HIS A 116 -28.83 14.16 9.99
N TRP A 117 -27.53 14.01 9.94
CA TRP A 117 -26.87 12.72 9.73
C TRP A 117 -26.94 11.87 11.00
N SER A 118 -27.23 10.59 10.84
CA SER A 118 -27.12 9.60 11.93
C SER A 118 -25.66 9.43 12.37
N VAL A 119 -25.45 8.82 13.53
CA VAL A 119 -24.11 8.39 13.95
C VAL A 119 -23.54 7.43 12.90
N PRO A 120 -22.33 7.67 12.38
CA PRO A 120 -21.73 6.84 11.37
C PRO A 120 -21.57 5.37 11.82
N GLN A 121 -21.86 4.45 10.90
CA GLN A 121 -21.67 3.02 11.11
C GLN A 121 -20.52 2.53 10.22
N PRO A 122 -19.64 1.63 10.71
CA PRO A 122 -18.54 1.12 9.93
C PRO A 122 -19.00 0.42 8.66
N VAL A 123 -18.29 0.64 7.57
CA VAL A 123 -18.41 -0.13 6.33
C VAL A 123 -17.44 -1.29 6.41
N ASP A 124 -17.96 -2.52 6.32
CA ASP A 124 -17.16 -3.73 6.37
C ASP A 124 -16.48 -3.98 5.01
N ILE A 125 -15.20 -3.58 4.92
CA ILE A 125 -14.33 -3.84 3.76
C ILE A 125 -13.33 -4.90 4.19
N ARG A 126 -13.40 -6.08 3.57
CA ARG A 126 -12.53 -7.21 3.93
C ARG A 126 -11.06 -6.87 3.67
N TYR A 127 -10.19 -7.20 4.61
CA TYR A 127 -8.74 -6.99 4.53
C TYR A 127 -8.31 -5.55 4.22
N PHE A 128 -9.12 -4.59 4.60
CA PHE A 128 -8.76 -3.18 4.45
C PHE A 128 -7.76 -2.78 5.55
N GLU A 129 -6.53 -2.48 5.15
CA GLU A 129 -5.49 -1.94 6.03
C GLU A 129 -4.83 -0.74 5.37
N ASN A 130 -4.92 0.41 6.03
CA ASN A 130 -4.29 1.65 5.60
C ASN A 130 -3.07 1.99 6.47
N PHE A 131 -1.88 1.98 5.84
CA PHE A 131 -0.61 2.34 6.49
C PHE A 131 -0.27 3.83 6.40
N SER A 132 -1.07 4.61 5.68
CA SER A 132 -0.95 6.06 5.63
C SER A 132 -1.80 6.73 6.70
N GLU A 133 -1.47 7.99 7.01
CA GLU A 133 -2.37 8.87 7.76
C GLU A 133 -3.46 9.44 6.87
N TYR A 134 -3.29 9.34 5.55
CA TYR A 134 -4.17 9.91 4.55
C TYR A 134 -5.01 8.82 3.88
N ILE A 135 -6.19 9.22 3.46
CA ILE A 135 -7.11 8.42 2.70
C ILE A 135 -8.06 9.36 1.93
N SER A 136 -8.38 9.01 0.72
CA SER A 136 -9.46 9.66 -0.04
C SER A 136 -10.25 8.62 -0.84
N GLY A 137 -11.38 9.00 -1.42
CA GLY A 137 -12.17 8.02 -2.15
C GLY A 137 -13.35 8.61 -2.90
N SER A 138 -13.96 7.76 -3.72
CA SER A 138 -15.18 8.02 -4.48
C SER A 138 -16.04 6.76 -4.51
N ILE A 139 -17.35 6.91 -4.40
CA ILE A 139 -18.32 5.81 -4.49
C ILE A 139 -19.24 6.02 -5.69
N SER A 140 -19.56 4.93 -6.40
CA SER A 140 -20.56 4.96 -7.46
C SER A 140 -21.96 5.28 -6.92
N PRO A 141 -22.81 5.99 -7.68
CA PRO A 141 -24.16 6.35 -7.22
C PRO A 141 -25.05 5.15 -6.87
N ASP A 142 -24.79 3.99 -7.48
CA ASP A 142 -25.50 2.73 -7.18
C ASP A 142 -24.92 1.98 -5.97
N GLU A 143 -23.90 2.56 -5.33
CA GLU A 143 -23.21 2.04 -4.15
C GLU A 143 -22.61 0.63 -4.34
N LYS A 144 -22.22 0.29 -5.57
CA LYS A 144 -21.62 -1.03 -5.87
C LYS A 144 -20.12 -1.02 -6.04
N VAL A 145 -19.55 0.13 -6.37
CA VAL A 145 -18.12 0.31 -6.64
C VAL A 145 -17.61 1.47 -5.80
N MET A 146 -16.49 1.28 -5.15
CA MET A 146 -15.76 2.33 -4.43
C MET A 146 -14.31 2.35 -4.90
N ILE A 147 -13.83 3.52 -5.26
CA ILE A 147 -12.40 3.77 -5.52
C ILE A 147 -11.83 4.44 -4.27
N LEU A 148 -10.75 3.90 -3.75
CA LEU A 148 -10.05 4.43 -2.57
C LEU A 148 -8.61 4.75 -2.95
N SER A 149 -8.09 5.84 -2.41
CA SER A 149 -6.67 6.18 -2.45
C SER A 149 -6.13 6.04 -1.03
N TYR A 150 -5.16 5.18 -0.85
CA TYR A 150 -4.51 4.92 0.44
C TYR A 150 -3.25 4.08 0.26
N LYS A 151 -2.48 3.87 1.33
CA LYS A 151 -1.28 3.04 1.32
C LYS A 151 -1.57 1.66 1.91
N SER A 152 -1.27 0.61 1.14
CA SER A 152 -1.41 -0.79 1.55
C SER A 152 -0.15 -1.59 1.22
N TYR A 153 -0.21 -2.91 1.36
CA TYR A 153 0.93 -3.82 1.15
C TYR A 153 1.43 -3.87 -0.29
N ASP A 154 0.55 -3.64 -1.27
CA ASP A 154 0.81 -3.71 -2.71
C ASP A 154 0.81 -2.33 -3.39
N THR A 155 0.98 -1.26 -2.61
CA THR A 155 1.14 0.10 -3.10
C THR A 155 2.50 0.28 -3.79
N PHE A 156 2.51 0.88 -4.97
CA PHE A 156 3.74 1.16 -5.74
C PHE A 156 4.52 2.34 -5.18
N GLY A 157 3.81 3.41 -4.81
CA GLY A 157 4.36 4.66 -4.31
C GLY A 157 4.02 4.93 -2.84
N ASN A 158 3.39 6.06 -2.60
CA ASN A 158 2.84 6.40 -1.30
C ASN A 158 1.37 5.98 -1.21
N GLU A 159 0.45 6.79 -1.73
CA GLU A 159 -0.96 6.42 -1.82
C GLU A 159 -1.28 6.02 -3.26
N ASP A 160 -1.85 4.83 -3.44
CA ASP A 160 -2.32 4.31 -4.72
C ASP A 160 -3.84 4.25 -4.76
N LEU A 161 -4.38 4.14 -5.97
CA LEU A 161 -5.80 3.93 -6.25
C LEU A 161 -6.15 2.45 -6.22
N TYR A 162 -7.21 2.13 -5.47
CA TYR A 162 -7.76 0.79 -5.30
C TYR A 162 -9.24 0.77 -5.62
N VAL A 163 -9.75 -0.37 -6.07
CA VAL A 163 -11.20 -0.61 -6.27
C VAL A 163 -11.70 -1.69 -5.31
N THR A 164 -12.89 -1.49 -4.78
CA THR A 164 -13.61 -2.51 -4.01
C THR A 164 -15.09 -2.56 -4.43
N PHE A 165 -15.71 -3.72 -4.28
CA PHE A 165 -17.07 -3.99 -4.76
C PHE A 165 -17.99 -4.41 -3.63
N LYS A 166 -19.23 -3.91 -3.63
CA LYS A 166 -20.24 -4.30 -2.66
C LYS A 166 -20.78 -5.69 -2.97
N GLU A 167 -20.74 -6.56 -2.01
CA GLU A 167 -21.27 -7.93 -2.11
C GLU A 167 -22.74 -8.00 -1.72
N SER A 168 -23.42 -9.09 -2.09
CA SER A 168 -24.85 -9.29 -1.81
C SER A 168 -25.19 -9.39 -0.31
N ASN A 169 -24.21 -9.70 0.54
CA ASN A 169 -24.34 -9.74 1.99
C ASN A 169 -24.18 -8.36 2.66
N GLY A 170 -23.82 -7.32 1.87
CA GLY A 170 -23.61 -5.95 2.32
C GLY A 170 -22.16 -5.61 2.70
N SER A 171 -21.26 -6.58 2.80
CA SER A 171 -19.81 -6.33 2.94
C SER A 171 -19.19 -5.90 1.60
N TRP A 172 -17.94 -5.47 1.66
CA TRP A 172 -17.18 -5.11 0.46
C TRP A 172 -16.02 -6.09 0.26
N THR A 173 -15.67 -6.33 -0.99
CA THR A 173 -14.53 -7.18 -1.34
C THR A 173 -13.22 -6.62 -0.77
N PRO A 174 -12.15 -7.44 -0.68
CA PRO A 174 -10.81 -6.88 -0.51
C PRO A 174 -10.55 -5.84 -1.59
N PRO A 175 -9.95 -4.67 -1.25
CA PRO A 175 -9.58 -3.70 -2.26
C PRO A 175 -8.51 -4.25 -3.20
N GLU A 176 -8.66 -4.01 -4.51
CA GLU A 176 -7.71 -4.40 -5.54
C GLU A 176 -7.01 -3.15 -6.08
N ASN A 177 -5.67 -3.18 -6.17
CA ASN A 177 -4.88 -2.11 -6.76
C ASN A 177 -5.24 -1.96 -8.24
N LEU A 178 -5.47 -0.72 -8.72
CA LEU A 178 -5.86 -0.43 -10.11
C LEU A 178 -4.72 -0.66 -11.13
N GLY A 179 -3.51 -0.93 -10.66
CA GLY A 179 -2.36 -1.25 -11.51
C GLY A 179 -1.54 -0.03 -11.95
N VAL A 180 -0.46 -0.33 -12.67
CA VAL A 180 0.58 0.63 -13.05
C VAL A 180 0.16 1.65 -14.11
N ASP A 181 -0.96 1.43 -14.79
CA ASP A 181 -1.44 2.39 -15.77
C ASP A 181 -1.90 3.70 -15.12
N VAL A 182 -2.43 3.64 -13.89
CA VAL A 182 -2.96 4.78 -13.14
C VAL A 182 -2.28 5.02 -11.80
N ASN A 183 -1.47 4.08 -11.31
CA ASN A 183 -0.67 4.23 -10.10
C ASN A 183 0.82 4.34 -10.45
N THR A 184 1.54 5.18 -9.71
CA THR A 184 2.95 5.50 -9.96
C THR A 184 3.81 5.30 -8.70
N LEU A 185 5.07 5.68 -8.77
CA LEU A 185 5.93 5.79 -7.58
C LEU A 185 5.63 7.04 -6.74
N GLY A 186 4.77 7.92 -7.23
CA GLY A 186 4.30 9.12 -6.55
C GLY A 186 3.11 8.84 -5.63
N GLU A 187 2.16 9.75 -5.69
CA GLU A 187 0.93 9.72 -4.92
C GLU A 187 -0.24 9.97 -5.85
N GLU A 188 -1.24 9.10 -5.82
CA GLU A 188 -2.50 9.24 -6.53
C GLU A 188 -3.63 9.52 -5.54
N TRP A 189 -4.29 10.67 -5.69
CA TRP A 189 -5.20 11.21 -4.69
C TRP A 189 -6.54 11.62 -5.26
N ALA A 190 -7.53 11.75 -4.34
CA ALA A 190 -8.83 12.36 -4.58
C ALA A 190 -9.52 11.82 -5.87
N PRO A 191 -9.67 10.49 -5.99
CA PRO A 191 -10.31 9.89 -7.15
C PRO A 191 -11.76 10.32 -7.27
N TYR A 192 -12.22 10.53 -8.50
CA TYR A 192 -13.63 10.70 -8.86
C TYR A 192 -13.97 9.75 -10.00
N LEU A 193 -14.74 8.71 -9.68
CA LEU A 193 -15.28 7.80 -10.68
C LEU A 193 -16.55 8.39 -11.29
N ALA A 194 -16.53 8.68 -12.58
CA ALA A 194 -17.69 9.21 -13.28
C ALA A 194 -18.86 8.20 -13.29
N PRO A 195 -20.11 8.66 -13.46
CA PRO A 195 -21.29 7.79 -13.46
C PRO A 195 -21.33 6.71 -14.55
N ASP A 196 -20.48 6.82 -15.58
CA ASP A 196 -20.31 5.81 -16.63
C ASP A 196 -19.52 4.58 -16.16
N LEU A 197 -18.95 4.61 -14.94
CA LEU A 197 -18.09 3.60 -14.34
C LEU A 197 -16.86 3.25 -15.19
N LYS A 198 -16.46 4.14 -16.07
CA LYS A 198 -15.31 3.99 -16.98
C LYS A 198 -14.30 5.10 -16.83
N THR A 199 -14.77 6.33 -16.70
CA THR A 199 -13.92 7.52 -16.64
C THR A 199 -13.54 7.81 -15.20
N LEU A 200 -12.24 7.85 -14.93
CA LEU A 200 -11.65 8.12 -13.62
C LEU A 200 -10.83 9.40 -13.70
N TYR A 201 -11.17 10.37 -12.86
CA TYR A 201 -10.35 11.55 -12.60
C TYR A 201 -9.62 11.35 -11.28
N PHE A 202 -8.38 11.79 -11.21
CA PHE A 202 -7.57 11.71 -10.00
C PHE A 202 -6.45 12.74 -10.03
N SER A 203 -5.90 13.04 -8.88
CA SER A 203 -4.75 13.94 -8.74
C SER A 203 -3.49 13.14 -8.54
N SER A 204 -2.39 13.47 -9.23
CA SER A 204 -1.12 12.77 -9.10
C SER A 204 0.08 13.71 -9.22
N ASN A 205 1.17 13.34 -8.56
CA ASN A 205 2.50 13.95 -8.73
C ASN A 205 3.48 13.01 -9.48
N GLY A 206 3.03 11.81 -9.87
CA GLY A 206 3.90 10.79 -10.45
C GLY A 206 3.97 10.81 -11.99
N PHE A 207 2.97 11.37 -12.70
CA PHE A 207 2.96 11.45 -14.17
C PHE A 207 3.66 12.70 -14.71
N GLY A 208 4.25 13.52 -13.85
CA GLY A 208 4.72 14.85 -14.21
C GLY A 208 3.55 15.82 -14.42
N GLY A 209 3.83 17.05 -14.83
CA GLY A 209 2.79 18.04 -15.04
C GLY A 209 3.28 19.47 -14.87
N GLN A 210 2.39 20.35 -14.38
CA GLN A 210 2.65 21.78 -14.26
C GLN A 210 2.97 22.18 -12.82
N GLY A 211 2.46 21.41 -11.84
CA GLY A 211 2.53 21.76 -10.42
C GLY A 211 3.00 20.65 -9.50
N GLY A 212 2.68 20.82 -8.24
CA GLY A 212 2.99 19.84 -7.18
C GLY A 212 2.15 18.57 -7.30
N ARG A 213 0.87 18.72 -7.69
CA ARG A 213 -0.06 17.65 -8.09
C ARG A 213 -1.01 18.22 -9.14
N ASP A 214 -1.19 17.47 -10.19
CA ASP A 214 -2.08 17.82 -11.30
C ASP A 214 -3.27 16.84 -11.37
N ILE A 215 -4.39 17.28 -11.92
CA ILE A 215 -5.55 16.43 -12.20
C ILE A 215 -5.37 15.76 -13.54
N PHE A 216 -5.52 14.44 -13.54
CA PHE A 216 -5.48 13.56 -14.69
C PHE A 216 -6.82 12.89 -14.93
N VAL A 217 -7.04 12.41 -16.14
CA VAL A 217 -8.17 11.57 -16.51
C VAL A 217 -7.70 10.33 -17.25
N SER A 218 -8.29 9.18 -16.92
CA SER A 218 -8.06 7.91 -17.60
C SER A 218 -9.38 7.18 -17.81
N GLN A 219 -9.43 6.27 -18.80
CA GLN A 219 -10.61 5.46 -19.07
C GLN A 219 -10.27 3.97 -18.93
N ARG A 220 -11.13 3.25 -18.22
CA ARG A 220 -11.04 1.81 -18.07
C ARG A 220 -11.31 1.12 -19.41
N LYS A 221 -10.41 0.22 -19.83
CA LYS A 221 -10.51 -0.49 -21.12
C LYS A 221 -11.35 -1.77 -21.03
N ASP A 222 -11.37 -2.41 -19.87
CA ASP A 222 -12.06 -3.68 -19.68
C ASP A 222 -12.76 -3.81 -18.30
N ASN A 223 -13.22 -5.02 -17.97
CA ASN A 223 -13.89 -5.30 -16.70
C ASN A 223 -12.95 -5.77 -15.58
N THR A 224 -11.65 -5.83 -15.81
CA THR A 224 -10.67 -6.24 -14.80
C THR A 224 -10.32 -5.14 -13.80
N TRP A 225 -10.61 -3.87 -14.14
CA TRP A 225 -10.21 -2.68 -13.38
C TRP A 225 -8.69 -2.47 -13.28
N ARG A 226 -7.89 -3.19 -14.07
CA ARG A 226 -6.43 -3.10 -14.07
C ARG A 226 -5.86 -2.56 -15.39
N ASP A 227 -6.69 -2.50 -16.44
CA ASP A 227 -6.29 -2.02 -17.76
C ASP A 227 -6.99 -0.68 -18.04
N TRP A 228 -6.18 0.39 -18.03
CA TRP A 228 -6.62 1.77 -18.21
C TRP A 228 -5.91 2.41 -19.40
N THR A 229 -6.48 3.45 -19.94
CA THR A 229 -5.76 4.30 -20.92
C THR A 229 -4.64 5.05 -20.21
N GLU A 230 -3.61 5.44 -20.95
CA GLU A 230 -2.61 6.35 -20.42
C GLU A 230 -3.30 7.60 -19.82
N PRO A 231 -2.98 7.98 -18.57
CA PRO A 231 -3.60 9.15 -17.95
C PRO A 231 -3.24 10.44 -18.67
N VAL A 232 -4.24 11.23 -18.98
CA VAL A 232 -4.07 12.51 -19.68
C VAL A 232 -4.25 13.65 -18.68
N ASN A 233 -3.25 14.53 -18.64
CA ASN A 233 -3.28 15.77 -17.85
C ASN A 233 -4.39 16.70 -18.37
N LEU A 234 -5.24 17.26 -17.50
CA LEU A 234 -6.32 18.17 -17.89
C LEU A 234 -5.83 19.52 -18.44
N GLY A 235 -4.52 19.72 -18.51
CA GLY A 235 -3.89 20.88 -19.12
C GLY A 235 -3.93 22.14 -18.26
N SER A 236 -3.29 23.20 -18.78
CA SER A 236 -3.11 24.48 -18.07
C SER A 236 -4.40 25.27 -17.84
N GLU A 237 -5.51 24.83 -18.39
CA GLU A 237 -6.83 25.42 -18.10
C GLU A 237 -7.42 24.90 -16.77
N VAL A 238 -6.91 23.78 -16.23
CA VAL A 238 -7.29 23.21 -14.94
C VAL A 238 -6.08 23.18 -13.99
N ASN A 239 -4.97 22.62 -14.47
CA ASN A 239 -3.76 22.41 -13.69
C ASN A 239 -2.87 23.66 -13.70
N THR A 240 -2.22 23.95 -12.58
CA THR A 240 -1.41 25.15 -12.35
C THR A 240 -0.04 24.79 -11.80
N ALA A 241 0.77 25.78 -11.45
CA ALA A 241 2.01 25.53 -10.72
C ALA A 241 1.80 25.14 -9.24
N GLY A 242 0.56 25.12 -8.78
CA GLY A 242 0.17 24.74 -7.42
C GLY A 242 -0.11 23.25 -7.24
N VAL A 243 -1.10 22.96 -6.42
CA VAL A 243 -1.63 21.62 -6.17
C VAL A 243 -3.12 21.63 -6.48
N GLU A 244 -3.57 20.77 -7.38
CA GLU A 244 -4.97 20.58 -7.70
C GLU A 244 -5.48 19.24 -7.15
N LEU A 245 -6.63 19.28 -6.46
CA LEU A 245 -7.24 18.11 -5.81
C LEU A 245 -8.75 18.04 -6.03
N GLY A 246 -9.25 16.83 -6.18
CA GLY A 246 -10.68 16.53 -6.13
C GLY A 246 -11.48 17.14 -7.27
N TYR A 247 -11.66 16.42 -8.37
CA TYR A 247 -12.43 16.86 -9.52
C TYR A 247 -13.85 16.33 -9.46
N ALA A 248 -14.82 17.18 -9.15
CA ALA A 248 -16.22 16.80 -8.97
C ALA A 248 -17.09 17.34 -10.10
N ILE A 249 -17.81 16.45 -10.79
CA ILE A 249 -18.74 16.81 -11.88
C ILE A 249 -20.17 16.65 -11.38
N PRO A 250 -20.99 17.73 -11.36
CA PRO A 250 -22.37 17.62 -11.00
C PRO A 250 -23.18 16.89 -12.08
N LYS A 251 -24.22 16.15 -11.67
CA LYS A 251 -25.16 15.53 -12.62
C LYS A 251 -25.92 16.56 -13.46
N LEU A 252 -26.18 17.72 -12.89
CA LEU A 252 -26.83 18.87 -13.53
C LEU A 252 -26.04 20.12 -13.17
N GLY A 253 -25.58 20.87 -14.17
CA GLY A 253 -24.82 22.10 -13.96
C GLY A 253 -23.91 22.42 -15.13
N GLU A 254 -23.24 23.55 -15.07
CA GLU A 254 -22.37 24.04 -16.13
C GLU A 254 -20.88 24.03 -15.75
N LEU A 255 -20.58 23.72 -14.47
CA LEU A 255 -19.24 23.76 -13.92
C LEU A 255 -18.87 22.43 -13.26
N ALA A 256 -17.68 21.93 -13.53
CA ALA A 256 -16.96 21.01 -12.63
C ALA A 256 -16.32 21.81 -11.50
N TYR A 257 -16.05 21.18 -10.36
CA TYR A 257 -15.42 21.81 -9.21
C TYR A 257 -14.18 21.04 -8.77
N PHE A 258 -13.17 21.78 -8.34
CA PHE A 258 -11.93 21.23 -7.81
C PHE A 258 -11.30 22.22 -6.82
N SER A 259 -10.33 21.79 -6.03
CA SER A 259 -9.53 22.69 -5.21
C SER A 259 -8.16 22.95 -5.84
N SER A 260 -7.66 24.18 -5.71
CA SER A 260 -6.33 24.56 -6.16
C SER A 260 -5.67 25.51 -5.16
N THR A 261 -4.34 25.36 -5.01
CA THR A 261 -3.52 26.28 -4.23
C THR A 261 -3.03 27.48 -5.05
N GLN A 262 -3.48 27.61 -6.29
CA GLN A 262 -3.14 28.72 -7.16
C GLN A 262 -3.63 30.06 -6.58
N ASN A 263 -2.74 31.06 -6.54
CA ASN A 263 -3.06 32.40 -6.03
C ASN A 263 -3.50 32.47 -4.56
N SER A 264 -3.24 31.41 -3.79
CA SER A 264 -3.38 31.38 -2.34
C SER A 264 -2.00 31.37 -1.69
N GLU A 265 -1.92 31.62 -0.38
CA GLU A 265 -0.68 31.55 0.39
C GLU A 265 -0.27 30.08 0.68
N GLY A 266 -0.60 29.14 -0.21
CA GLY A 266 -0.34 27.71 -0.07
C GLY A 266 -1.52 26.91 0.48
N PHE A 267 -2.70 27.54 0.62
CA PHE A 267 -3.95 26.89 1.01
C PHE A 267 -4.84 26.66 -0.22
N GLY A 268 -5.62 25.58 -0.21
CA GLY A 268 -6.56 25.28 -1.27
C GLY A 268 -7.79 26.19 -1.23
N ASP A 269 -8.22 26.65 -2.37
CA ASP A 269 -9.50 27.31 -2.61
C ASP A 269 -10.35 26.46 -3.57
N ILE A 270 -11.69 26.55 -3.49
CA ILE A 270 -12.58 25.86 -4.43
C ILE A 270 -12.78 26.71 -5.69
N PHE A 271 -12.55 26.08 -6.83
CA PHE A 271 -12.74 26.67 -8.16
C PHE A 271 -13.80 25.92 -8.96
N GLY A 272 -14.47 26.64 -9.87
CA GLY A 272 -15.34 26.09 -10.91
C GLY A 272 -14.68 26.16 -12.29
N PHE A 273 -14.89 25.14 -13.09
CA PHE A 273 -14.42 25.06 -14.47
C PHE A 273 -15.56 24.67 -15.42
N PRO A 274 -15.79 25.36 -16.57
CA PRO A 274 -16.90 25.08 -17.46
C PRO A 274 -16.87 23.67 -18.05
N LEU A 275 -17.96 22.90 -17.90
CA LEU A 275 -18.07 21.51 -18.38
C LEU A 275 -17.94 21.37 -19.90
N ASN A 276 -18.40 22.34 -20.68
CA ASN A 276 -18.24 22.34 -22.15
C ASN A 276 -16.77 22.33 -22.58
N LYS A 277 -15.87 22.81 -21.72
CA LYS A 277 -14.42 22.73 -21.96
C LYS A 277 -13.87 21.36 -21.54
N THR A 278 -14.39 20.77 -20.47
CA THR A 278 -14.04 19.40 -20.06
C THR A 278 -14.42 18.37 -21.12
N GLU A 279 -15.63 18.47 -21.68
CA GLU A 279 -16.08 17.63 -22.80
C GLU A 279 -15.19 17.76 -24.03
N LYS A 280 -14.69 18.96 -24.30
CA LYS A 280 -13.78 19.20 -25.40
C LYS A 280 -12.42 18.51 -25.17
N VAL A 281 -11.87 18.61 -23.96
CA VAL A 281 -10.64 17.89 -23.59
C VAL A 281 -10.83 16.38 -23.72
N LEU A 282 -11.95 15.83 -23.24
CA LEU A 282 -12.28 14.41 -23.39
C LEU A 282 -12.43 13.99 -24.85
N GLN A 283 -13.04 14.83 -25.71
CA GLN A 283 -13.17 14.54 -27.14
C GLN A 283 -11.82 14.60 -27.86
N GLU A 284 -10.92 15.50 -27.48
CA GLU A 284 -9.55 15.55 -28.00
C GLU A 284 -8.78 14.28 -27.61
N ILE A 285 -8.91 13.81 -26.37
CA ILE A 285 -8.32 12.55 -25.88
C ILE A 285 -8.84 11.34 -26.67
N VAL A 286 -10.16 11.23 -26.87
CA VAL A 286 -10.79 10.15 -27.62
C VAL A 286 -10.38 10.23 -29.10
N SER A 287 -10.25 11.41 -29.68
CA SER A 287 -9.87 11.59 -31.10
C SER A 287 -8.39 11.30 -31.35
N GLU A 288 -7.50 11.52 -30.39
CA GLU A 288 -6.09 11.15 -30.53
C GLU A 288 -5.88 9.63 -30.40
N THR A 289 -6.77 8.93 -29.69
CA THR A 289 -6.75 7.46 -29.60
C THR A 289 -7.43 6.76 -30.80
N GLU A 290 -8.24 7.48 -31.61
CA GLU A 290 -8.94 6.95 -32.79
C GLU A 290 -8.23 7.23 -34.13
N THR A 291 -6.96 7.60 -34.19
CA THR A 291 -6.23 7.56 -35.46
C THR A 291 -6.16 6.12 -35.95
N PRO A 292 -6.72 5.79 -37.14
CA PRO A 292 -6.66 4.43 -37.66
C PRO A 292 -5.20 4.11 -38.00
N ILE A 293 -4.51 3.46 -37.09
CA ILE A 293 -3.27 2.80 -37.43
C ILE A 293 -3.67 1.65 -38.35
N SER A 294 -3.29 1.75 -39.63
CA SER A 294 -3.38 0.67 -40.59
C SER A 294 -2.71 -0.55 -39.96
N GLN A 295 -3.51 -1.57 -39.62
CA GLN A 295 -3.07 -2.79 -38.96
C GLN A 295 -2.00 -3.51 -39.80
N PRO A 296 -0.80 -3.71 -39.28
CA PRO A 296 -0.06 -4.91 -39.62
C PRO A 296 -0.74 -6.05 -38.85
N THR A 297 -1.30 -6.99 -39.57
CA THR A 297 -1.76 -8.27 -39.05
C THR A 297 -0.57 -9.02 -38.45
N ILE A 298 -0.29 -8.82 -37.19
CA ILE A 298 0.56 -9.70 -36.38
C ILE A 298 -0.39 -10.54 -35.54
N PRO A 299 -0.25 -11.88 -35.53
CA PRO A 299 -1.03 -12.71 -34.63
C PRO A 299 -0.80 -12.23 -33.19
N LYS A 300 -1.84 -11.82 -32.47
CA LYS A 300 -1.77 -11.56 -31.05
C LYS A 300 -1.47 -12.90 -30.35
N GLU A 301 -0.23 -13.13 -30.00
CA GLU A 301 0.06 -14.03 -28.90
C GLU A 301 -0.64 -13.48 -27.65
N PRO A 302 -1.25 -14.33 -26.83
CA PRO A 302 -1.88 -13.88 -25.58
C PRO A 302 -0.81 -13.18 -24.74
N VAL A 303 -1.05 -11.91 -24.41
CA VAL A 303 -0.19 -11.16 -23.49
C VAL A 303 -0.22 -11.91 -22.16
N LYS A 304 0.93 -12.43 -21.76
CA LYS A 304 1.05 -13.10 -20.45
C LYS A 304 0.89 -12.06 -19.35
N PRO A 305 0.13 -12.35 -18.29
CA PRO A 305 0.01 -11.46 -17.16
C PRO A 305 1.39 -11.15 -16.56
N VAL A 306 1.58 -9.93 -16.07
CA VAL A 306 2.82 -9.50 -15.42
C VAL A 306 2.60 -9.31 -13.93
N VAL A 307 3.62 -9.62 -13.16
CA VAL A 307 3.67 -9.43 -11.71
C VAL A 307 4.64 -8.30 -11.42
N VAL A 308 4.21 -7.28 -10.71
CA VAL A 308 5.09 -6.25 -10.17
C VAL A 308 5.50 -6.64 -8.77
N MET A 309 6.81 -6.76 -8.54
CA MET A 309 7.36 -7.18 -7.26
C MET A 309 8.11 -6.02 -6.61
N THR A 310 7.74 -5.68 -5.39
CA THR A 310 8.51 -4.75 -4.56
C THR A 310 9.60 -5.52 -3.84
N MET A 311 10.85 -5.08 -3.97
CA MET A 311 12.02 -5.74 -3.40
C MET A 311 12.79 -4.79 -2.48
N GLN A 312 13.39 -5.36 -1.43
CA GLN A 312 14.19 -4.63 -0.46
C GLN A 312 15.29 -5.54 0.10
N VAL A 313 16.46 -4.98 0.43
CA VAL A 313 17.56 -5.74 1.06
C VAL A 313 17.74 -5.27 2.50
N LEU A 314 17.65 -6.22 3.44
CA LEU A 314 17.58 -5.96 4.88
C LEU A 314 18.69 -6.70 5.65
N ASP A 315 19.13 -6.11 6.76
CA ASP A 315 19.93 -6.83 7.77
C ASP A 315 19.00 -7.70 8.64
N ILE A 316 19.24 -9.02 8.64
CA ILE A 316 18.42 -9.98 9.40
C ILE A 316 18.35 -9.71 10.91
N ARG A 317 19.28 -8.91 11.47
CA ARG A 317 19.33 -8.63 12.92
C ARG A 317 18.32 -7.58 13.37
N ASN A 318 17.95 -6.65 12.49
CA ASN A 318 17.21 -5.44 12.88
C ASN A 318 16.23 -4.94 11.83
N ASP A 319 16.09 -5.66 10.71
CA ASP A 319 15.25 -5.31 9.55
C ASP A 319 15.56 -3.89 8.97
N GLN A 320 16.79 -3.40 9.14
CA GLN A 320 17.20 -2.13 8.54
C GLN A 320 17.66 -2.34 7.10
N PRO A 321 17.28 -1.42 6.18
CA PRO A 321 17.75 -1.45 4.80
C PRO A 321 19.28 -1.34 4.72
N ILE A 322 19.87 -2.14 3.85
CA ILE A 322 21.32 -2.14 3.61
C ILE A 322 21.66 -1.88 2.15
N ASN A 323 22.86 -1.38 1.92
CA ASN A 323 23.39 -1.19 0.59
C ASN A 323 23.90 -2.53 0.04
N GLY A 324 23.49 -2.87 -1.17
CA GLY A 324 23.91 -4.08 -1.83
C GLY A 324 23.62 -4.06 -3.33
N MET A 325 24.32 -4.91 -4.07
CA MET A 325 24.07 -5.17 -5.47
C MET A 325 23.09 -6.34 -5.59
N VAL A 326 21.95 -6.11 -6.18
CA VAL A 326 20.92 -7.11 -6.47
C VAL A 326 20.96 -7.43 -7.95
N LYS A 327 21.12 -8.70 -8.29
CA LYS A 327 21.04 -9.23 -9.66
C LYS A 327 19.83 -10.15 -9.76
N LEU A 328 19.00 -9.90 -10.75
CA LEU A 328 17.78 -10.64 -11.02
C LEU A 328 17.86 -11.19 -12.44
N ASN A 329 17.77 -12.52 -12.58
CA ASN A 329 17.74 -13.19 -13.87
C ASN A 329 16.37 -13.87 -14.02
N PHE A 330 15.62 -13.50 -15.07
CA PHE A 330 14.30 -14.07 -15.37
C PHE A 330 14.03 -14.07 -16.88
N GLY A 331 13.72 -15.25 -17.41
CA GLY A 331 13.64 -15.46 -18.85
C GLY A 331 14.99 -15.12 -19.53
N GLU A 332 14.96 -14.24 -20.52
CA GLU A 332 16.16 -13.72 -21.21
C GLU A 332 16.62 -12.36 -20.63
N LYS A 333 16.00 -11.88 -19.56
CA LYS A 333 16.30 -10.58 -18.96
C LYS A 333 17.22 -10.71 -17.76
N GLU A 334 18.15 -9.77 -17.65
CA GLU A 334 18.95 -9.54 -16.47
C GLU A 334 18.74 -8.10 -16.00
N VAL A 335 18.48 -7.93 -14.70
CA VAL A 335 18.29 -6.62 -14.04
C VAL A 335 19.27 -6.52 -12.90
N GLU A 336 20.07 -5.46 -12.88
CA GLU A 336 20.97 -5.14 -11.77
C GLU A 336 20.47 -3.87 -11.07
N VAL A 337 20.36 -3.92 -9.74
CA VAL A 337 19.99 -2.77 -8.90
C VAL A 337 21.01 -2.61 -7.80
N ASN A 338 21.66 -1.45 -7.75
CA ASN A 338 22.48 -1.06 -6.61
C ASN A 338 21.61 -0.29 -5.62
N THR A 339 21.27 -0.87 -4.48
CA THR A 339 20.41 -0.22 -3.50
C THR A 339 21.05 1.01 -2.85
N ALA A 340 22.37 1.23 -3.02
CA ALA A 340 23.03 2.46 -2.57
C ALA A 340 22.58 3.69 -3.38
N ASP A 341 22.19 3.48 -4.65
CA ASP A 341 21.82 4.55 -5.58
C ASP A 341 20.35 4.95 -5.46
N LEU A 342 19.59 4.28 -4.58
CA LEU A 342 18.17 4.58 -4.32
C LEU A 342 18.04 5.72 -3.32
N ASP A 343 17.32 6.77 -3.70
CA ASP A 343 17.12 7.98 -2.87
C ASP A 343 16.14 7.76 -1.70
N SER A 344 15.34 6.67 -1.73
CA SER A 344 14.39 6.37 -0.67
C SER A 344 15.08 5.84 0.60
N PRO A 345 14.67 6.26 1.81
CA PRO A 345 15.24 5.79 3.08
C PRO A 345 15.11 4.29 3.28
N ASP A 346 14.05 3.69 2.78
CA ASP A 346 13.77 2.25 2.89
C ASP A 346 14.39 1.41 1.76
N LYS A 347 15.01 2.08 0.75
CA LYS A 347 15.73 1.42 -0.36
C LYS A 347 14.93 0.33 -1.07
N LYS A 348 13.62 0.56 -1.25
CA LYS A 348 12.75 -0.30 -2.04
C LYS A 348 12.88 -0.01 -3.52
N PHE A 349 12.76 -1.06 -4.33
CA PHE A 349 12.72 -0.97 -5.78
C PHE A 349 11.71 -1.96 -6.37
N LEU A 350 11.23 -1.67 -7.56
CA LEU A 350 10.20 -2.45 -8.25
C LEU A 350 10.78 -3.18 -9.45
N VAL A 351 10.32 -4.40 -9.66
CA VAL A 351 10.65 -5.20 -10.85
C VAL A 351 9.38 -5.80 -11.43
N THR A 352 9.16 -5.60 -12.73
CA THR A 352 8.03 -6.17 -13.45
C THR A 352 8.45 -7.46 -14.16
N ILE A 353 7.78 -8.56 -13.87
CA ILE A 353 8.12 -9.90 -14.34
C ILE A 353 6.87 -10.57 -14.91
N GLU A 354 6.98 -11.34 -16.00
CA GLU A 354 5.86 -12.14 -16.50
C GLU A 354 5.46 -13.21 -15.48
N GLU A 355 4.15 -13.42 -15.28
CA GLU A 355 3.63 -14.45 -14.39
C GLU A 355 4.09 -15.84 -14.81
N GLY A 356 4.47 -16.66 -13.84
CA GLY A 356 4.93 -18.03 -14.09
C GLY A 356 6.38 -18.13 -14.56
N ILE A 357 7.13 -17.05 -14.59
CA ILE A 357 8.57 -17.06 -14.86
C ILE A 357 9.36 -17.35 -13.58
N GLU A 358 10.37 -18.20 -13.70
CA GLU A 358 11.34 -18.44 -12.64
C GLU A 358 12.30 -17.25 -12.53
N VAL A 359 12.44 -16.72 -11.30
CA VAL A 359 13.33 -15.60 -10.97
C VAL A 359 14.47 -16.09 -10.12
N ASN A 360 15.69 -15.89 -10.60
CA ASN A 360 16.91 -16.15 -9.86
C ASN A 360 17.44 -14.82 -9.30
N VAL A 361 17.54 -14.73 -7.98
CA VAL A 361 18.05 -13.55 -7.26
C VAL A 361 19.43 -13.86 -6.72
N GLU A 362 20.38 -12.98 -6.97
CA GLU A 362 21.68 -12.98 -6.31
C GLU A 362 21.91 -11.61 -5.66
N ILE A 363 22.32 -11.60 -4.38
CA ILE A 363 22.58 -10.35 -3.66
C ILE A 363 23.97 -10.42 -3.02
N GLU A 364 24.76 -9.38 -3.27
CA GLU A 364 26.06 -9.14 -2.65
C GLU A 364 26.04 -7.79 -1.91
N ALA A 365 26.38 -7.80 -0.64
CA ALA A 365 26.50 -6.60 0.19
C ALA A 365 27.78 -6.68 1.04
N GLU A 366 28.46 -5.55 1.20
CA GLU A 366 29.69 -5.49 1.98
C GLU A 366 29.43 -5.85 3.46
N GLY A 367 30.20 -6.77 4.00
CA GLY A 367 30.04 -7.25 5.38
C GLY A 367 28.94 -8.32 5.57
N PHE A 368 28.29 -8.76 4.50
CA PHE A 368 27.26 -9.79 4.53
C PHE A 368 27.64 -11.05 3.75
N LEU A 369 26.98 -12.15 4.07
CA LEU A 369 27.08 -13.38 3.30
C LEU A 369 26.32 -13.24 1.97
N LYS A 370 26.83 -13.88 0.93
CA LYS A 370 26.15 -13.93 -0.36
C LYS A 370 24.80 -14.60 -0.22
N TYR A 371 23.78 -13.98 -0.80
CA TYR A 371 22.42 -14.48 -0.81
C TYR A 371 22.03 -14.89 -2.23
N LYS A 372 21.42 -16.06 -2.37
CA LYS A 372 20.81 -16.53 -3.61
C LYS A 372 19.49 -17.19 -3.29
N GLU A 373 18.50 -16.90 -4.09
CA GLU A 373 17.18 -17.52 -4.03
C GLU A 373 16.59 -17.67 -5.42
N THR A 374 15.78 -18.70 -5.61
CA THR A 374 15.00 -18.93 -6.84
C THR A 374 13.54 -19.07 -6.45
N PHE A 375 12.67 -18.31 -7.10
CA PHE A 375 11.23 -18.39 -6.90
C PHE A 375 10.48 -18.21 -8.21
N MET A 376 9.19 -18.57 -8.22
CA MET A 376 8.30 -18.35 -9.37
C MET A 376 7.56 -17.03 -9.19
N ALA A 377 7.62 -16.15 -10.20
CA ALA A 377 6.78 -14.97 -10.23
C ALA A 377 5.31 -15.41 -10.38
N SER A 378 4.50 -15.19 -9.37
CA SER A 378 3.10 -15.61 -9.35
C SER A 378 2.21 -14.51 -8.79
N ALA A 379 1.19 -14.13 -9.58
CA ALA A 379 0.11 -13.24 -9.14
C ALA A 379 -1.05 -14.01 -8.50
N THR A 380 -1.04 -15.36 -8.52
CA THR A 380 -2.15 -16.15 -8.04
C THR A 380 -2.15 -16.26 -6.51
N PRO A 381 -3.23 -15.82 -5.83
CA PRO A 381 -3.44 -16.14 -4.43
C PRO A 381 -3.69 -17.66 -4.31
N SER A 382 -2.83 -18.38 -3.62
CA SER A 382 -3.22 -19.66 -3.10
C SER A 382 -4.23 -19.41 -1.98
N GLN A 383 -5.54 -19.54 -2.30
CA GLN A 383 -6.64 -19.51 -1.34
C GLN A 383 -6.62 -18.28 -0.38
N GLY A 384 -6.85 -17.09 -0.91
CA GLY A 384 -7.28 -15.93 -0.12
C GLY A 384 -6.20 -15.14 0.63
N VAL A 385 -4.93 -15.42 0.42
CA VAL A 385 -3.82 -14.59 0.90
C VAL A 385 -2.90 -14.31 -0.28
N VAL A 386 -2.86 -13.06 -0.72
CA VAL A 386 -1.81 -12.56 -1.61
C VAL A 386 -0.57 -12.34 -0.75
N GLU A 387 0.12 -13.41 -0.39
CA GLU A 387 1.54 -13.29 -0.06
C GLU A 387 2.30 -13.18 -1.38
N ALA A 388 2.42 -11.98 -1.91
CA ALA A 388 3.51 -11.68 -2.80
C ALA A 388 4.79 -11.96 -1.99
N LYS A 389 5.50 -13.05 -2.31
CA LYS A 389 6.86 -13.32 -1.84
C LYS A 389 7.79 -12.22 -2.36
N GLY A 390 7.68 -11.02 -1.88
CA GLY A 390 8.42 -9.86 -2.34
C GLY A 390 8.25 -8.65 -1.43
N VAL A 391 7.24 -8.68 -0.56
CA VAL A 391 7.00 -7.60 0.41
C VAL A 391 7.88 -7.75 1.65
N GLU A 392 8.42 -8.93 1.93
CA GLU A 392 9.22 -9.16 3.14
C GLU A 392 10.70 -8.77 3.05
N GLY A 393 11.21 -8.41 1.88
CA GLY A 393 12.62 -8.07 1.70
C GLY A 393 13.58 -9.27 1.87
N PHE A 394 14.71 -9.19 1.20
CA PHE A 394 15.76 -10.20 1.32
C PHE A 394 16.61 -9.92 2.57
N ARG A 395 16.52 -10.79 3.58
CA ARG A 395 17.25 -10.64 4.85
C ARG A 395 18.62 -11.28 4.76
N LEU A 396 19.66 -10.45 4.68
CA LEU A 396 21.04 -10.90 4.58
C LEU A 396 21.65 -11.13 5.97
N THR A 397 22.43 -12.19 6.07
CA THR A 397 23.18 -12.55 7.28
C THR A 397 24.53 -11.86 7.29
N PRO A 398 24.89 -11.08 8.33
CA PRO A 398 26.22 -10.51 8.45
C PRO A 398 27.32 -11.58 8.47
N ARG A 399 28.43 -11.33 7.82
CA ARG A 399 29.59 -12.25 7.76
C ARG A 399 30.48 -12.19 9.02
N GLU A 400 30.12 -11.41 10.00
CA GLU A 400 30.92 -11.21 11.19
C GLU A 400 30.99 -12.47 12.05
N VAL A 401 32.20 -12.88 12.45
CA VAL A 401 32.40 -14.00 13.38
C VAL A 401 31.75 -13.67 14.73
N GLY A 402 30.97 -14.60 15.25
CA GLY A 402 30.16 -14.42 16.44
C GLY A 402 28.71 -14.03 16.17
N THR A 403 28.35 -13.67 14.92
CA THR A 403 26.96 -13.46 14.54
C THR A 403 26.13 -14.70 14.86
N LYS A 404 25.06 -14.48 15.65
CA LYS A 404 24.18 -15.52 16.16
C LYS A 404 22.79 -15.35 15.57
N ILE A 405 22.26 -16.39 14.96
CA ILE A 405 20.94 -16.41 14.32
C ILE A 405 20.15 -17.61 14.88
N GLN A 406 18.94 -17.34 15.36
CA GLN A 406 18.03 -18.41 15.75
C GLN A 406 17.42 -19.05 14.49
N ILE A 407 17.38 -20.39 14.44
CA ILE A 407 16.65 -21.13 13.40
C ILE A 407 15.22 -21.30 13.89
N PRO A 408 14.23 -20.62 13.28
CA PRO A 408 12.84 -20.68 13.74
C PRO A 408 12.24 -22.07 13.52
N ASN A 409 11.24 -22.44 14.32
CA ASN A 409 10.39 -23.62 14.13
C ASN A 409 11.11 -24.97 13.97
N VAL A 410 12.35 -25.11 14.45
CA VAL A 410 12.99 -26.42 14.61
C VAL A 410 12.51 -27.03 15.91
N LEU A 411 11.43 -27.79 15.83
CA LEU A 411 10.76 -28.39 16.98
C LEU A 411 11.10 -29.87 17.08
N PHE A 412 11.27 -30.36 18.34
CA PHE A 412 11.53 -31.75 18.63
C PHE A 412 10.40 -32.34 19.47
N ASN A 413 10.18 -33.65 19.36
CA ASN A 413 9.32 -34.39 20.26
C ASN A 413 9.83 -34.27 21.69
N GLU A 414 8.93 -34.28 22.66
CA GLU A 414 9.28 -34.11 24.07
C GLU A 414 10.30 -35.16 24.53
N GLY A 415 11.36 -34.71 25.18
CA GLY A 415 12.41 -35.58 25.71
C GLY A 415 13.29 -36.29 24.65
N THR A 416 13.16 -35.97 23.36
CA THR A 416 13.92 -36.62 22.28
C THR A 416 14.65 -35.63 21.39
N SER A 417 15.49 -36.17 20.49
CA SER A 417 16.13 -35.45 19.39
C SER A 417 15.43 -35.67 18.03
N SER A 418 14.28 -36.36 18.01
CA SER A 418 13.46 -36.54 16.79
C SER A 418 12.65 -35.29 16.48
N PHE A 419 12.65 -34.83 15.24
CA PHE A 419 11.85 -33.68 14.82
C PHE A 419 10.35 -33.94 15.00
N ALA A 420 9.65 -32.99 15.61
CA ALA A 420 8.21 -33.07 15.82
C ALA A 420 7.41 -32.90 14.52
N ASP A 421 7.88 -32.03 13.63
CA ASP A 421 7.36 -31.83 12.27
C ASP A 421 8.53 -31.79 11.29
N ALA A 422 8.70 -32.91 10.59
CA ALA A 422 9.79 -33.08 9.63
C ALA A 422 9.64 -32.14 8.42
N LYS A 423 8.40 -31.82 7.98
CA LYS A 423 8.15 -30.97 6.81
C LYS A 423 8.49 -29.52 7.12
N THR A 424 7.98 -28.98 8.23
CA THR A 424 8.29 -27.62 8.68
C THR A 424 9.77 -27.47 8.96
N THR A 425 10.39 -28.44 9.67
CA THR A 425 11.84 -28.44 9.94
C THR A 425 12.67 -28.45 8.66
N ALA A 426 12.28 -29.27 7.66
CA ALA A 426 12.97 -29.29 6.36
C ALA A 426 12.92 -27.93 5.65
N THR A 427 11.79 -27.24 5.67
CA THR A 427 11.64 -25.89 5.09
C THR A 427 12.54 -24.88 5.78
N GLN A 428 12.62 -24.89 7.10
CA GLN A 428 13.45 -23.95 7.85
C GLN A 428 14.95 -24.24 7.67
N LEU A 429 15.36 -25.50 7.64
CA LEU A 429 16.74 -25.88 7.43
C LEU A 429 17.17 -25.69 5.96
N ALA A 430 16.25 -25.66 4.99
CA ALA A 430 16.58 -25.36 3.59
C ALA A 430 17.24 -23.98 3.45
N VAL A 431 16.79 -22.98 4.21
CA VAL A 431 17.39 -21.63 4.21
C VAL A 431 18.87 -21.68 4.64
N LEU A 432 19.17 -22.41 5.72
CA LEU A 432 20.56 -22.56 6.19
C LEU A 432 21.40 -23.40 5.20
N ILE A 433 20.82 -24.42 4.58
CA ILE A 433 21.49 -25.22 3.55
C ILE A 433 21.91 -24.35 2.38
N GLU A 434 21.01 -23.55 1.84
CA GLU A 434 21.31 -22.66 0.72
C GLU A 434 22.33 -21.57 1.12
N LEU A 435 22.21 -20.99 2.32
CA LEU A 435 23.20 -20.06 2.84
C LEU A 435 24.60 -20.68 2.87
N MET A 436 24.74 -21.91 3.36
CA MET A 436 26.02 -22.61 3.44
C MET A 436 26.55 -23.07 2.06
N LYS A 437 25.68 -23.41 1.11
CA LYS A 437 26.06 -23.72 -0.26
C LYS A 437 26.58 -22.49 -1.01
N ASN A 438 25.88 -21.36 -0.86
CA ASN A 438 26.25 -20.10 -1.49
C ASN A 438 27.53 -19.46 -0.90
N ASN A 439 27.92 -19.89 0.31
CA ASN A 439 29.12 -19.43 1.02
C ASN A 439 30.00 -20.63 1.39
N PRO A 440 30.81 -21.18 0.49
CA PRO A 440 31.61 -22.41 0.70
C PRO A 440 32.61 -22.34 1.87
N ASP A 441 33.11 -21.14 2.17
CA ASP A 441 34.06 -20.89 3.25
C ASP A 441 33.41 -20.69 4.63
N LEU A 442 32.07 -20.57 4.67
CA LEU A 442 31.34 -20.36 5.91
C LEU A 442 31.42 -21.60 6.80
N GLU A 443 31.89 -21.41 8.03
CA GLU A 443 31.87 -22.42 9.09
C GLU A 443 30.93 -21.93 10.21
N ILE A 444 30.09 -22.81 10.73
CA ILE A 444 29.10 -22.50 11.77
C ILE A 444 29.25 -23.42 12.97
N ARG A 445 28.77 -22.94 14.12
CA ARG A 445 28.51 -23.75 15.29
C ARG A 445 27.00 -23.75 15.59
N LEU A 446 26.41 -24.93 15.65
CA LEU A 446 25.02 -25.12 16.09
C LEU A 446 24.99 -25.16 17.62
N GLU A 447 24.16 -24.32 18.22
CA GLU A 447 23.98 -24.22 19.67
C GLU A 447 22.56 -24.67 20.04
N GLY A 448 22.46 -25.69 20.87
CA GLY A 448 21.19 -26.26 21.36
C GLY A 448 20.85 -25.79 22.75
N HIS A 449 19.60 -25.44 22.97
CA HIS A 449 19.08 -24.95 24.25
C HIS A 449 17.79 -25.68 24.65
N THR A 450 17.59 -25.82 25.98
CA THR A 450 16.35 -26.28 26.58
C THR A 450 15.84 -25.25 27.59
N ASP A 451 14.66 -25.46 28.12
CA ASP A 451 14.26 -24.85 29.39
C ASP A 451 15.01 -25.50 30.55
N ASN A 452 14.76 -25.04 31.77
CA ASN A 452 15.45 -25.53 32.98
C ASN A 452 14.69 -26.65 33.72
N ARG A 453 13.67 -27.28 33.12
CA ARG A 453 12.90 -28.34 33.75
C ARG A 453 13.60 -29.68 33.57
N GLY A 454 14.20 -30.20 34.63
CA GLY A 454 14.85 -31.50 34.64
C GLY A 454 16.27 -31.48 35.19
N ASN A 455 16.96 -32.61 35.04
CA ASN A 455 18.37 -32.73 35.47
C ASN A 455 19.28 -31.94 34.50
N PRO A 456 20.09 -30.98 34.98
CA PRO A 456 20.93 -30.13 34.12
C PRO A 456 21.86 -30.91 33.19
N LYS A 457 22.44 -32.04 33.69
CA LYS A 457 23.32 -32.86 32.86
C LYS A 457 22.57 -33.53 31.71
N LEU A 458 21.38 -34.08 31.97
CA LEU A 458 20.54 -34.72 30.95
C LEU A 458 20.00 -33.66 29.94
N LEU A 459 19.66 -32.46 30.41
CA LEU A 459 19.24 -31.37 29.52
C LEU A 459 20.36 -30.92 28.58
N LYS A 460 21.60 -30.93 29.05
CA LYS A 460 22.78 -30.61 28.24
C LYS A 460 23.05 -31.71 27.21
N GLU A 461 22.97 -32.98 27.58
CA GLU A 461 23.06 -34.12 26.66
C GLU A 461 21.94 -34.05 25.61
N LEU A 462 20.66 -33.87 26.01
CA LEU A 462 19.53 -33.74 25.10
C LEU A 462 19.69 -32.59 24.09
N SER A 463 20.15 -31.44 24.54
CA SER A 463 20.38 -30.30 23.65
C SER A 463 21.52 -30.56 22.66
N LEU A 464 22.55 -31.30 23.05
CA LEU A 464 23.61 -31.73 22.15
C LEU A 464 23.10 -32.73 21.10
N ASP A 465 22.30 -33.72 21.52
CA ASP A 465 21.70 -34.71 20.63
C ASP A 465 20.80 -34.03 19.55
N ARG A 466 20.05 -33.00 19.96
CA ARG A 466 19.21 -32.20 19.07
C ARG A 466 20.01 -31.46 17.98
N VAL A 467 21.10 -30.79 18.37
CA VAL A 467 21.91 -30.09 17.35
C VAL A 467 22.73 -31.08 16.50
N ASN A 468 23.06 -32.26 17.01
CA ASN A 468 23.63 -33.35 16.22
C ASN A 468 22.64 -33.85 15.17
N ALA A 469 21.35 -34.02 15.52
CA ALA A 469 20.31 -34.38 14.53
C ALA A 469 20.14 -33.31 13.45
N VAL A 470 20.24 -32.02 13.79
CA VAL A 470 20.27 -30.94 12.80
C VAL A 470 21.52 -31.03 11.91
N LYS A 471 22.71 -31.24 12.50
CA LYS A 471 23.96 -31.43 11.73
C LYS A 471 23.86 -32.60 10.78
N ASP A 472 23.36 -33.74 11.24
CA ASP A 472 23.21 -34.94 10.41
C ASP A 472 22.29 -34.67 9.22
N TYR A 473 21.20 -33.96 9.44
CA TYR A 473 20.30 -33.51 8.36
C TYR A 473 21.03 -32.61 7.34
N LEU A 474 21.79 -31.63 7.80
CA LEU A 474 22.56 -30.74 6.91
C LEU A 474 23.61 -31.52 6.09
N VAL A 475 24.26 -32.50 6.72
CA VAL A 475 25.23 -33.40 6.06
C VAL A 475 24.55 -34.27 5.00
N GLU A 476 23.37 -34.83 5.32
CA GLU A 476 22.55 -35.58 4.33
C GLU A 476 22.21 -34.73 3.10
N LYS A 477 22.00 -33.42 3.29
CA LYS A 477 21.72 -32.45 2.21
C LYS A 477 22.98 -31.89 1.51
N GLY A 478 24.15 -32.48 1.80
CA GLY A 478 25.41 -32.22 1.08
C GLY A 478 26.30 -31.14 1.70
N ILE A 479 26.03 -30.67 2.91
CA ILE A 479 26.93 -29.76 3.61
C ILE A 479 28.06 -30.58 4.28
N SER A 480 29.32 -30.18 4.10
CA SER A 480 30.45 -30.86 4.75
C SER A 480 30.34 -30.77 6.29
N GLY A 481 30.30 -31.89 6.97
CA GLY A 481 30.28 -31.97 8.42
C GLY A 481 31.48 -31.31 9.13
N LYS A 482 32.60 -31.08 8.40
CA LYS A 482 33.77 -30.36 8.91
C LYS A 482 33.52 -28.86 9.09
N ARG A 483 32.51 -28.34 8.43
CA ARG A 483 32.09 -26.93 8.50
C ARG A 483 31.08 -26.67 9.63
N ILE A 484 30.70 -27.72 10.40
CA ILE A 484 29.64 -27.63 11.40
C ILE A 484 30.14 -28.16 12.74
N GLU A 485 30.34 -27.26 13.69
CA GLU A 485 30.51 -27.61 15.10
C GLU A 485 29.15 -27.74 15.81
N THR A 486 29.08 -28.48 16.89
CA THR A 486 27.85 -28.63 17.70
C THR A 486 28.16 -28.46 19.18
N VAL A 487 27.28 -27.71 19.88
CA VAL A 487 27.36 -27.52 21.34
C VAL A 487 25.96 -27.56 21.96
N GLY A 488 25.79 -28.35 22.99
CA GLY A 488 24.59 -28.36 23.82
C GLY A 488 24.79 -27.55 25.10
N TYR A 489 23.92 -26.58 25.34
CA TYR A 489 23.95 -25.77 26.58
C TYR A 489 22.87 -26.16 27.58
N GLY A 490 21.92 -27.05 27.21
CA GLY A 490 20.77 -27.31 28.08
C GLY A 490 20.06 -26.03 28.50
N GLY A 491 19.73 -25.89 29.75
CA GLY A 491 19.09 -24.69 30.31
C GLY A 491 20.05 -23.59 30.79
N GLU A 492 21.36 -23.68 30.48
CA GLU A 492 22.39 -22.76 31.02
C GLU A 492 22.30 -21.32 30.43
N LYS A 493 21.71 -21.15 29.22
CA LYS A 493 21.62 -19.85 28.51
C LYS A 493 20.17 -19.50 28.19
N PRO A 494 19.35 -19.14 29.18
CA PRO A 494 17.96 -18.74 28.91
C PRO A 494 17.88 -17.37 28.25
N VAL A 495 16.93 -17.20 27.29
CA VAL A 495 16.53 -15.93 26.67
C VAL A 495 15.13 -15.49 27.12
N GLY A 496 14.36 -16.40 27.70
CA GLY A 496 13.04 -16.17 28.30
C GLY A 496 12.96 -16.59 29.75
N GLN A 497 11.95 -16.10 30.46
CA GLN A 497 11.72 -16.44 31.85
C GLN A 497 11.24 -17.91 31.98
N ASN A 498 11.99 -18.75 32.68
CA ASN A 498 11.64 -20.16 32.89
C ASN A 498 10.41 -20.37 33.79
N SER A 499 9.94 -19.33 34.49
CA SER A 499 8.75 -19.38 35.36
C SER A 499 7.43 -19.46 34.59
N ILE A 500 7.40 -19.00 33.33
CA ILE A 500 6.21 -18.98 32.48
C ILE A 500 6.41 -19.85 31.23
N ASP A 501 5.30 -20.39 30.67
CA ASP A 501 5.37 -21.30 29.53
C ASP A 501 5.94 -20.65 28.28
N SER A 502 5.52 -19.42 27.94
CA SER A 502 6.04 -18.68 26.81
C SER A 502 7.54 -18.36 26.89
N GLY A 503 8.07 -18.19 28.09
CA GLY A 503 9.50 -18.00 28.29
C GLY A 503 10.28 -19.32 28.14
N ARG A 504 9.73 -20.45 28.61
CA ARG A 504 10.33 -21.79 28.41
C ARG A 504 10.32 -22.17 26.92
N GLU A 505 9.26 -21.82 26.19
CA GLU A 505 9.18 -22.04 24.74
C GLU A 505 10.31 -21.32 24.00
N LYS A 506 10.57 -20.05 24.32
CA LYS A 506 11.70 -19.28 23.75
C LYS A 506 13.06 -19.90 24.11
N ASN A 507 13.17 -20.56 25.26
CA ASN A 507 14.41 -21.22 25.69
C ASN A 507 14.67 -22.53 24.93
N ARG A 508 13.63 -23.24 24.47
CA ARG A 508 13.74 -24.46 23.66
C ARG A 508 13.98 -24.09 22.20
N ARG A 509 15.24 -23.81 21.82
CA ARG A 509 15.63 -23.29 20.52
C ARG A 509 16.94 -23.90 20.01
N VAL A 510 17.14 -23.77 18.73
CA VAL A 510 18.42 -24.02 18.05
C VAL A 510 18.89 -22.71 17.42
N GLU A 511 20.16 -22.40 17.63
CA GLU A 511 20.83 -21.25 17.04
C GLU A 511 22.05 -21.72 16.22
N PHE A 512 22.42 -20.97 15.18
CA PHE A 512 23.77 -21.12 14.61
C PHE A 512 24.59 -19.85 14.84
N VAL A 513 25.88 -20.04 14.99
CA VAL A 513 26.86 -18.97 15.20
C VAL A 513 27.92 -19.08 14.11
N ILE A 514 28.22 -17.97 13.44
CA ILE A 514 29.31 -17.91 12.46
C ILE A 514 30.64 -18.01 13.21
N ILE A 515 31.48 -18.96 12.85
CA ILE A 515 32.80 -19.15 13.46
C ILE A 515 33.94 -18.89 12.50
N LYS A 516 33.63 -18.82 11.17
CA LYS A 516 34.57 -18.41 10.16
C LYS A 516 33.86 -17.89 8.90
#